data_55f8127ee3b118ca93b78b9217bb07c8
#
_entry.id   55f8127ee3b118ca93b78b9217bb07c8
#
_cell.length_a   1.000
_cell.length_b   1.000
_cell.length_c   1.000
_cell.angle_alpha   90.00
_cell.angle_beta   90.00
_cell.angle_gamma   90.00
#
_symmetry.space_group_name_H-M   'P 1'
#
loop_
_entity.id
_entity.type
_entity.pdbx_description
1 polymer ?
#
loop_
_entity_poly.entity_id
_entity_poly.type
_entity_poly.pdbx_seq_one_letter_code
_entity_poly.pdbx_strand_id
1 'polypeptide(L)'
;MESLRRQLRGAKWGLPLARSLAEEIAGDKAGVRALVKELFSEDVEVRKRAADVARRITEVDAAPLEFYADELAGLLAEIPVEESRTRWHLGLVVARVAHTREQRLRAARLMELLMEEESNAARCSAVEGIGLLASEEPSLCGVAADMIARALSEGTLAMKCRARHAKKRLEKAWRAKGEPRTVDF
;
A
#
# COMPACT_ATOMS: atom_id res chain seq x y z
N MET A 1 26.34 11.85 -7.33
CA MET A 1 25.17 11.59 -6.45
C MET A 1 25.57 10.65 -5.33
N GLU A 2 25.22 10.99 -4.11
CA GLU A 2 25.33 10.07 -2.98
C GLU A 2 24.48 8.83 -3.27
N SER A 3 25.00 7.61 -2.97
CA SER A 3 24.21 6.41 -3.27
C SER A 3 22.91 6.44 -2.45
N LEU A 4 21.77 6.05 -3.04
CA LEU A 4 20.47 5.98 -2.37
C LEU A 4 20.58 5.28 -1.01
N ARG A 5 21.32 4.17 -0.94
CA ARG A 5 21.55 3.42 0.31
C ARG A 5 22.17 4.26 1.42
N ARG A 6 23.10 5.16 1.09
CA ARG A 6 23.72 6.06 2.07
C ARG A 6 22.71 7.09 2.59
N GLN A 7 21.86 7.61 1.72
CA GLN A 7 20.77 8.52 2.12
C GLN A 7 19.75 7.80 3.01
N LEU A 8 19.34 6.57 2.65
CA LEU A 8 18.46 5.74 3.45
C LEU A 8 19.06 5.35 4.81
N ARG A 9 20.38 5.21 4.95
CA ARG A 9 21.08 4.98 6.22
C ARG A 9 21.32 6.23 7.05
N GLY A 10 21.17 7.40 6.47
CA GLY A 10 21.48 8.67 7.10
C GLY A 10 20.78 8.88 8.45
N ALA A 11 21.47 9.51 9.41
CA ALA A 11 20.95 9.74 10.77
C ALA A 11 19.73 10.67 10.79
N LYS A 12 19.59 11.56 9.82
CA LYS A 12 18.50 12.54 9.72
C LYS A 12 17.41 12.04 8.76
N TRP A 13 16.66 11.02 9.17
CA TRP A 13 15.48 10.60 8.42
C TRP A 13 14.25 11.41 8.85
N GLY A 14 13.45 11.85 7.90
CA GLY A 14 12.22 12.58 8.18
C GLY A 14 11.39 12.83 6.93
N LEU A 15 10.20 13.38 7.14
CA LEU A 15 9.22 13.64 6.08
C LEU A 15 9.78 14.47 4.90
N PRO A 16 10.56 15.55 5.11
CA PRO A 16 11.11 16.33 4.00
C PRO A 16 12.05 15.51 3.11
N LEU A 17 12.97 14.75 3.72
CA LEU A 17 13.92 13.91 2.97
C LEU A 17 13.19 12.80 2.19
N ALA A 18 12.23 12.12 2.82
CA ALA A 18 11.47 11.06 2.18
C ALA A 18 10.66 11.57 0.97
N ARG A 19 10.12 12.80 1.04
CA ARG A 19 9.43 13.44 -0.09
C ARG A 19 10.39 13.80 -1.20
N SER A 20 11.49 14.46 -0.87
CA SER A 20 12.52 14.85 -1.86
C SER A 20 13.05 13.63 -2.62
N LEU A 21 13.34 12.52 -1.91
CA LEU A 21 13.76 11.27 -2.56
C LEU A 21 12.68 10.68 -3.45
N ALA A 22 11.43 10.72 -3.04
CA ALA A 22 10.33 10.22 -3.86
C ALA A 22 10.17 11.02 -5.15
N GLU A 23 10.25 12.35 -5.08
CA GLU A 23 10.19 13.25 -6.24
C GLU A 23 11.37 13.04 -7.20
N GLU A 24 12.59 12.91 -6.66
CA GLU A 24 13.81 12.66 -7.44
C GLU A 24 13.76 11.30 -8.17
N ILE A 25 13.30 10.26 -7.47
CA ILE A 25 13.33 8.87 -7.97
C ILE A 25 12.19 8.60 -8.95
N ALA A 26 11.00 9.19 -8.76
CA ALA A 26 9.82 8.86 -9.54
C ALA A 26 10.00 9.01 -11.06
N GLY A 27 10.80 9.99 -11.50
CA GLY A 27 11.10 10.24 -12.91
C GLY A 27 12.32 9.51 -13.46
N ASP A 28 13.08 8.79 -12.62
CA ASP A 28 14.33 8.13 -13.00
C ASP A 28 14.23 6.60 -12.91
N LYS A 29 14.23 5.93 -14.07
CA LYS A 29 14.19 4.46 -14.14
C LYS A 29 15.36 3.78 -13.40
N ALA A 30 16.52 4.40 -13.33
CA ALA A 30 17.67 3.86 -12.60
C ALA A 30 17.46 4.03 -11.10
N GLY A 31 16.94 5.17 -10.67
CA GLY A 31 16.53 5.44 -9.29
C GLY A 31 15.44 4.49 -8.81
N VAL A 32 14.40 4.23 -9.62
CA VAL A 32 13.36 3.25 -9.28
C VAL A 32 13.94 1.86 -9.08
N ARG A 33 14.81 1.38 -9.98
CA ARG A 33 15.50 0.08 -9.80
C ARG A 33 16.34 0.03 -8.55
N ALA A 34 17.07 1.11 -8.25
CA ALA A 34 17.84 1.21 -7.02
C ALA A 34 16.96 1.17 -5.78
N LEU A 35 15.81 1.86 -5.80
CA LEU A 35 14.83 1.83 -4.71
C LEU A 35 14.26 0.43 -4.50
N VAL A 36 13.87 -0.25 -5.56
CA VAL A 36 13.36 -1.64 -5.47
C VAL A 36 14.41 -2.55 -4.87
N LYS A 37 15.67 -2.44 -5.28
CA LYS A 37 16.78 -3.21 -4.66
C LYS A 37 16.86 -2.97 -3.14
N GLU A 38 16.69 -1.74 -2.69
CA GLU A 38 16.77 -1.40 -1.26
C GLU A 38 15.52 -1.86 -0.47
N LEU A 39 14.40 -2.13 -1.13
CA LEU A 39 13.25 -2.80 -0.51
C LEU A 39 13.56 -4.25 -0.10
N PHE A 40 14.48 -4.92 -0.81
CA PHE A 40 14.97 -6.26 -0.48
C PHE A 40 16.23 -6.25 0.40
N SER A 41 16.58 -5.11 0.99
CA SER A 41 17.76 -5.00 1.86
C SER A 41 17.59 -5.86 3.12
N GLU A 42 18.66 -6.52 3.58
CA GLU A 42 18.71 -7.19 4.88
C GLU A 42 18.66 -6.19 6.06
N ASP A 43 19.07 -4.94 5.81
CA ASP A 43 19.02 -3.85 6.79
C ASP A 43 17.57 -3.36 6.93
N VAL A 44 16.93 -3.70 8.05
CA VAL A 44 15.53 -3.39 8.37
C VAL A 44 15.23 -1.87 8.27
N GLU A 45 16.17 -1.02 8.71
CA GLU A 45 15.98 0.44 8.64
C GLU A 45 16.01 0.93 7.19
N VAL A 46 16.92 0.41 6.37
CA VAL A 46 16.98 0.72 4.94
C VAL A 46 15.69 0.27 4.25
N ARG A 47 15.27 -0.97 4.48
CA ARG A 47 14.03 -1.53 3.91
C ARG A 47 12.81 -0.71 4.30
N LYS A 48 12.67 -0.36 5.57
CA LYS A 48 11.56 0.46 6.09
C LYS A 48 11.51 1.83 5.41
N ARG A 49 12.64 2.49 5.27
CA ARG A 49 12.74 3.81 4.65
C ARG A 49 12.53 3.76 3.13
N ALA A 50 13.02 2.72 2.48
CA ALA A 50 12.72 2.45 1.07
C ALA A 50 11.22 2.24 0.84
N ALA A 51 10.54 1.51 1.74
CA ALA A 51 9.10 1.32 1.67
C ALA A 51 8.31 2.64 1.87
N ASP A 52 8.78 3.56 2.75
CA ASP A 52 8.18 4.90 2.89
C ASP A 52 8.33 5.72 1.60
N VAL A 53 9.52 5.68 0.95
CA VAL A 53 9.73 6.37 -0.34
C VAL A 53 8.84 5.77 -1.43
N ALA A 54 8.80 4.43 -1.57
CA ALA A 54 7.96 3.75 -2.55
C ALA A 54 6.47 4.08 -2.35
N ARG A 55 6.00 4.13 -1.11
CA ARG A 55 4.63 4.53 -0.78
C ARG A 55 4.33 5.95 -1.26
N ARG A 56 5.27 6.88 -1.12
CA ARG A 56 5.09 8.28 -1.56
C ARG A 56 5.08 8.41 -3.06
N ILE A 57 5.92 7.66 -3.77
CA ILE A 57 5.88 7.60 -5.23
C ILE A 57 4.50 7.13 -5.68
N THR A 58 4.03 6.00 -5.16
CA THR A 58 2.75 5.41 -5.57
C THR A 58 1.52 6.18 -5.07
N GLU A 59 1.68 7.10 -4.12
CA GLU A 59 0.61 8.02 -3.70
C GLU A 59 0.29 9.06 -4.77
N VAL A 60 1.29 9.44 -5.56
CA VAL A 60 1.17 10.40 -6.67
C VAL A 60 0.93 9.67 -7.99
N ASP A 61 1.77 8.68 -8.30
CA ASP A 61 1.69 7.87 -9.51
C ASP A 61 2.25 6.46 -9.24
N ALA A 62 1.47 5.44 -9.54
CA ALA A 62 1.90 4.05 -9.36
C ALA A 62 2.75 3.51 -10.53
N ALA A 63 2.63 4.12 -11.71
CA ALA A 63 3.26 3.63 -12.95
C ALA A 63 4.76 3.31 -12.84
N PRO A 64 5.59 4.11 -12.12
CA PRO A 64 7.01 3.79 -11.97
C PRO A 64 7.30 2.43 -11.33
N LEU A 65 6.39 1.92 -10.48
CA LEU A 65 6.57 0.68 -9.71
C LEU A 65 5.67 -0.49 -10.19
N GLU A 66 4.76 -0.28 -11.14
CA GLU A 66 3.84 -1.32 -11.64
C GLU A 66 4.55 -2.56 -12.20
N PHE A 67 5.68 -2.36 -12.87
CA PHE A 67 6.49 -3.47 -13.39
C PHE A 67 6.94 -4.46 -12.30
N TYR A 68 7.05 -4.01 -11.06
CA TYR A 68 7.50 -4.80 -9.90
C TYR A 68 6.33 -5.31 -9.04
N ALA A 69 5.09 -5.24 -9.50
CA ALA A 69 3.91 -5.56 -8.70
C ALA A 69 3.95 -6.97 -8.07
N ASP A 70 4.37 -7.96 -8.84
CA ASP A 70 4.45 -9.35 -8.37
C ASP A 70 5.60 -9.56 -7.37
N GLU A 71 6.75 -8.94 -7.61
CA GLU A 71 7.90 -8.98 -6.70
C GLU A 71 7.56 -8.30 -5.36
N LEU A 72 6.89 -7.15 -5.40
CA LEU A 72 6.49 -6.41 -4.21
C LEU A 72 5.41 -7.12 -3.40
N ALA A 73 4.49 -7.81 -4.06
CA ALA A 73 3.51 -8.67 -3.40
C ALA A 73 4.19 -9.87 -2.71
N GLY A 74 5.16 -10.51 -3.38
CA GLY A 74 6.00 -11.56 -2.78
C GLY A 74 6.75 -11.06 -1.56
N LEU A 75 7.40 -9.91 -1.68
CA LEU A 75 8.14 -9.29 -0.58
C LEU A 75 7.23 -9.03 0.63
N LEU A 76 6.02 -8.47 0.43
CA LEU A 76 5.08 -8.21 1.51
C LEU A 76 4.68 -9.50 2.24
N ALA A 77 4.54 -10.62 1.52
CA ALA A 77 4.22 -11.91 2.11
C ALA A 77 5.37 -12.47 3.00
N GLU A 78 6.62 -12.13 2.68
CA GLU A 78 7.81 -12.64 3.35
C GLU A 78 8.29 -11.77 4.53
N ILE A 79 7.98 -10.47 4.52
CA ILE A 79 8.41 -9.55 5.60
C ILE A 79 7.77 -9.95 6.93
N PRO A 80 8.58 -10.09 8.00
CA PRO A 80 8.10 -10.43 9.34
C PRO A 80 7.04 -9.44 9.86
N VAL A 81 6.07 -9.95 10.64
CA VAL A 81 4.97 -9.14 11.19
C VAL A 81 5.47 -8.06 12.17
N GLU A 82 6.64 -8.29 12.78
CA GLU A 82 7.31 -7.35 13.68
C GLU A 82 7.76 -6.08 12.95
N GLU A 83 8.00 -6.16 11.65
CA GLU A 83 8.31 -5.01 10.81
C GLU A 83 7.06 -4.22 10.40
N SER A 84 6.21 -3.96 11.34
CA SER A 84 4.88 -3.38 11.13
C SER A 84 4.86 -2.10 10.28
N ARG A 85 5.91 -1.26 10.38
CA ARG A 85 6.02 -0.04 9.55
C ARG A 85 6.36 -0.34 8.10
N THR A 86 7.26 -1.28 7.85
CA THR A 86 7.56 -1.75 6.49
C THR A 86 6.31 -2.34 5.85
N ARG A 87 5.62 -3.22 6.58
CA ARG A 87 4.38 -3.85 6.14
C ARG A 87 3.27 -2.84 5.86
N TRP A 88 3.10 -1.84 6.72
CA TRP A 88 2.17 -0.73 6.49
C TRP A 88 2.45 -0.01 5.17
N HIS A 89 3.69 0.44 4.96
CA HIS A 89 4.05 1.17 3.74
C HIS A 89 3.90 0.30 2.50
N LEU A 90 4.44 -0.92 2.56
CA LEU A 90 4.45 -1.85 1.43
C LEU A 90 3.04 -2.35 1.08
N GLY A 91 2.16 -2.54 2.07
CA GLY A 91 0.76 -2.89 1.83
C GLY A 91 0.05 -1.88 0.92
N LEU A 92 0.26 -0.58 1.15
CA LEU A 92 -0.29 0.47 0.28
C LEU A 92 0.36 0.49 -1.10
N VAL A 93 1.68 0.23 -1.19
CA VAL A 93 2.36 0.11 -2.48
C VAL A 93 1.77 -1.03 -3.29
N VAL A 94 1.69 -2.23 -2.71
CA VAL A 94 1.14 -3.43 -3.36
C VAL A 94 -0.28 -3.22 -3.86
N ALA A 95 -1.13 -2.58 -3.06
CA ALA A 95 -2.50 -2.28 -3.47
C ALA A 95 -2.58 -1.29 -4.65
N ARG A 96 -1.63 -0.35 -4.76
CA ARG A 96 -1.63 0.68 -5.81
C ARG A 96 -1.01 0.21 -7.12
N VAL A 97 0.03 -0.64 -7.05
CA VAL A 97 0.74 -1.12 -8.25
C VAL A 97 0.06 -2.31 -8.92
N ALA A 98 -0.94 -2.93 -8.29
CA ALA A 98 -1.70 -4.05 -8.83
C ALA A 98 -2.59 -3.58 -10.00
N HIS A 99 -2.12 -3.74 -11.24
CA HIS A 99 -2.80 -3.25 -12.44
C HIS A 99 -3.54 -4.34 -13.23
N THR A 100 -3.20 -5.64 -13.03
CA THR A 100 -3.97 -6.75 -13.63
C THR A 100 -4.99 -7.30 -12.63
N ARG A 101 -6.01 -7.99 -13.14
CA ARG A 101 -7.00 -8.67 -12.29
C ARG A 101 -6.35 -9.65 -11.32
N GLU A 102 -5.42 -10.47 -11.79
CA GLU A 102 -4.72 -11.46 -10.98
C GLU A 102 -3.91 -10.81 -9.86
N GLN A 103 -3.21 -9.72 -10.16
CA GLN A 103 -2.47 -8.95 -9.17
C GLN A 103 -3.38 -8.32 -8.13
N ARG A 104 -4.54 -7.76 -8.54
CA ARG A 104 -5.54 -7.22 -7.61
C ARG A 104 -6.11 -8.28 -6.68
N LEU A 105 -6.42 -9.48 -7.19
CA LEU A 105 -6.90 -10.59 -6.39
C LEU A 105 -5.84 -11.08 -5.39
N ARG A 106 -4.57 -11.15 -5.81
CA ARG A 106 -3.44 -11.49 -4.93
C ARG A 106 -3.24 -10.41 -3.86
N ALA A 107 -3.22 -9.15 -4.25
CA ALA A 107 -3.09 -8.02 -3.33
C ALA A 107 -4.25 -8.00 -2.30
N ALA A 108 -5.48 -8.29 -2.71
CA ALA A 108 -6.63 -8.36 -1.80
C ALA A 108 -6.43 -9.41 -0.70
N ARG A 109 -5.93 -10.61 -1.04
CA ARG A 109 -5.60 -11.64 -0.04
C ARG A 109 -4.53 -11.17 0.95
N LEU A 110 -3.55 -10.39 0.49
CA LEU A 110 -2.56 -9.78 1.38
C LEU A 110 -3.19 -8.72 2.28
N MET A 111 -4.19 -7.97 1.79
CA MET A 111 -4.94 -7.03 2.65
C MET A 111 -5.76 -7.77 3.72
N GLU A 112 -6.37 -8.90 3.39
CA GLU A 112 -7.05 -9.74 4.39
C GLU A 112 -6.08 -10.21 5.49
N LEU A 113 -4.88 -10.66 5.12
CA LEU A 113 -3.84 -11.05 6.09
C LEU A 113 -3.37 -9.87 6.96
N LEU A 114 -3.12 -8.70 6.37
CA LEU A 114 -2.77 -7.48 7.12
C LEU A 114 -3.87 -7.04 8.08
N MET A 115 -5.13 -7.32 7.77
CA MET A 115 -6.26 -6.98 8.64
C MET A 115 -6.27 -7.79 9.93
N GLU A 116 -5.67 -8.98 9.96
CA GLU A 116 -5.58 -9.85 11.13
C GLU A 116 -4.35 -9.57 12.01
N GLU A 117 -3.46 -8.65 11.60
CA GLU A 117 -2.29 -8.32 12.39
C GLU A 117 -2.63 -7.49 13.64
N GLU A 118 -1.79 -7.57 14.67
CA GLU A 118 -1.92 -6.73 15.86
C GLU A 118 -1.62 -5.25 15.56
N SER A 119 -0.78 -4.99 14.56
CA SER A 119 -0.38 -3.64 14.17
C SER A 119 -1.55 -2.82 13.63
N ASN A 120 -1.95 -1.79 14.37
CA ASN A 120 -2.95 -0.84 13.89
C ASN A 120 -2.56 -0.15 12.58
N ALA A 121 -1.27 0.08 12.33
CA ALA A 121 -0.78 0.68 11.08
C ALA A 121 -0.98 -0.28 9.90
N ALA A 122 -0.65 -1.57 10.05
CA ALA A 122 -0.88 -2.59 9.04
C ALA A 122 -2.38 -2.74 8.73
N ARG A 123 -3.22 -2.81 9.76
CA ARG A 123 -4.68 -2.87 9.62
C ARG A 123 -5.26 -1.63 8.91
N CYS A 124 -4.74 -0.44 9.18
CA CYS A 124 -5.12 0.77 8.46
C CYS A 124 -4.77 0.70 6.97
N SER A 125 -3.59 0.13 6.61
CA SER A 125 -3.23 -0.06 5.20
C SER A 125 -4.09 -1.12 4.51
N ALA A 126 -4.47 -2.17 5.24
CA ALA A 126 -5.40 -3.19 4.75
C ALA A 126 -6.74 -2.59 4.33
N VAL A 127 -7.35 -1.79 5.20
CA VAL A 127 -8.63 -1.12 4.95
C VAL A 127 -8.55 -0.12 3.80
N GLU A 128 -7.48 0.67 3.72
CA GLU A 128 -7.27 1.60 2.60
C GLU A 128 -6.99 0.84 1.31
N GLY A 129 -6.13 -0.19 1.36
CA GLY A 129 -5.72 -1.00 0.22
C GLY A 129 -6.88 -1.77 -0.41
N ILE A 130 -7.73 -2.41 0.39
CA ILE A 130 -8.89 -3.13 -0.15
C ILE A 130 -9.87 -2.17 -0.82
N GLY A 131 -10.04 -0.95 -0.30
CA GLY A 131 -10.86 0.08 -0.92
C GLY A 131 -10.31 0.56 -2.26
N LEU A 132 -8.97 0.62 -2.43
CA LEU A 132 -8.32 0.90 -3.70
C LEU A 132 -8.57 -0.22 -4.72
N LEU A 133 -8.30 -1.45 -4.32
CA LEU A 133 -8.43 -2.63 -5.17
C LEU A 133 -9.86 -2.85 -5.66
N ALA A 134 -10.84 -2.78 -4.76
CA ALA A 134 -12.25 -2.99 -5.09
C ALA A 134 -12.84 -1.86 -5.94
N SER A 135 -12.26 -0.66 -5.92
CA SER A 135 -12.69 0.42 -6.83
C SER A 135 -12.37 0.12 -8.30
N GLU A 136 -11.37 -0.73 -8.55
CA GLU A 136 -10.93 -1.14 -9.89
C GLU A 136 -11.40 -2.55 -10.28
N GLU A 137 -11.59 -3.44 -9.30
CA GLU A 137 -11.99 -4.84 -9.49
C GLU A 137 -13.31 -5.13 -8.75
N PRO A 138 -14.45 -5.11 -9.46
CA PRO A 138 -15.77 -5.31 -8.85
C PRO A 138 -15.98 -6.64 -8.10
N SER A 139 -15.26 -7.70 -8.50
CA SER A 139 -15.36 -9.00 -7.81
C SER A 139 -14.87 -8.96 -6.36
N LEU A 140 -14.15 -7.90 -5.96
CA LEU A 140 -13.68 -7.67 -4.59
C LEU A 140 -14.68 -6.90 -3.71
N CYS A 141 -15.82 -6.49 -4.25
CA CYS A 141 -16.78 -5.64 -3.53
C CYS A 141 -17.28 -6.26 -2.23
N GLY A 142 -17.58 -7.55 -2.21
CA GLY A 142 -18.01 -8.27 -1.00
C GLY A 142 -16.95 -8.25 0.08
N VAL A 143 -15.73 -8.67 -0.25
CA VAL A 143 -14.58 -8.67 0.69
C VAL A 143 -14.31 -7.26 1.22
N ALA A 144 -14.35 -6.25 0.34
CA ALA A 144 -14.14 -4.87 0.74
C ALA A 144 -15.23 -4.37 1.70
N ALA A 145 -16.50 -4.72 1.44
CA ALA A 145 -17.61 -4.35 2.31
C ALA A 145 -17.44 -4.95 3.71
N ASP A 146 -17.13 -6.23 3.81
CA ASP A 146 -16.93 -6.92 5.09
C ASP A 146 -15.76 -6.31 5.88
N MET A 147 -14.62 -6.08 5.23
CA MET A 147 -13.46 -5.46 5.88
C MET A 147 -13.75 -4.02 6.34
N ILE A 148 -14.46 -3.23 5.53
CA ILE A 148 -14.84 -1.85 5.87
C ILE A 148 -15.85 -1.85 7.02
N ALA A 149 -16.88 -2.71 6.98
CA ALA A 149 -17.87 -2.83 8.06
C ALA A 149 -17.21 -3.21 9.39
N ARG A 150 -16.33 -4.20 9.37
CA ARG A 150 -15.55 -4.61 10.55
C ARG A 150 -14.68 -3.46 11.07
N ALA A 151 -14.01 -2.71 10.19
CA ALA A 151 -13.20 -1.56 10.60
C ALA A 151 -14.05 -0.41 11.17
N LEU A 152 -15.27 -0.22 10.69
CA LEU A 152 -16.20 0.80 11.21
C LEU A 152 -16.77 0.41 12.57
N SER A 153 -17.09 -0.86 12.83
CA SER A 153 -17.63 -1.34 14.09
C SER A 153 -16.55 -1.45 15.18
N GLU A 154 -15.50 -2.20 14.92
CA GLU A 154 -14.52 -2.67 15.90
C GLU A 154 -13.18 -1.91 15.86
N GLY A 155 -12.94 -1.15 14.78
CA GLY A 155 -11.64 -0.53 14.54
C GLY A 155 -11.34 0.65 15.45
N THR A 156 -10.05 1.01 15.52
CA THR A 156 -9.58 2.25 16.15
C THR A 156 -10.09 3.48 15.39
N LEU A 157 -9.96 4.66 15.99
CA LEU A 157 -10.33 5.91 15.31
C LEU A 157 -9.62 6.09 13.96
N ALA A 158 -8.35 5.69 13.87
CA ALA A 158 -7.60 5.74 12.62
C ALA A 158 -8.16 4.77 11.58
N MET A 159 -8.47 3.53 11.96
CA MET A 159 -9.11 2.55 11.07
C MET A 159 -10.49 3.03 10.61
N LYS A 160 -11.32 3.55 11.52
CA LYS A 160 -12.64 4.11 11.19
C LYS A 160 -12.54 5.26 10.19
N CYS A 161 -11.50 6.11 10.32
CA CYS A 161 -11.25 7.17 9.36
C CYS A 161 -10.91 6.60 7.96
N ARG A 162 -10.02 5.61 7.88
CA ARG A 162 -9.65 4.94 6.62
C ARG A 162 -10.84 4.22 5.99
N ALA A 163 -11.65 3.55 6.81
CA ALA A 163 -12.86 2.86 6.36
C ALA A 163 -13.89 3.82 5.73
N ARG A 164 -14.10 5.00 6.32
CA ARG A 164 -14.97 6.01 5.73
C ARG A 164 -14.45 6.51 4.38
N HIS A 165 -13.13 6.69 4.24
CA HIS A 165 -12.53 7.08 2.97
C HIS A 165 -12.64 5.97 1.91
N ALA A 166 -12.37 4.72 2.30
CA ALA A 166 -12.53 3.56 1.43
C ALA A 166 -13.98 3.41 0.95
N LYS A 167 -14.95 3.47 1.86
CA LYS A 167 -16.39 3.45 1.54
C LYS A 167 -16.76 4.52 0.52
N LYS A 168 -16.38 5.77 0.76
CA LYS A 168 -16.63 6.89 -0.17
C LYS A 168 -16.04 6.64 -1.55
N ARG A 169 -14.80 6.07 -1.61
CA ARG A 169 -14.15 5.74 -2.89
C ARG A 169 -14.93 4.70 -3.65
N LEU A 170 -15.34 3.61 -3.00
CA LEU A 170 -16.13 2.55 -3.60
C LEU A 170 -17.48 3.07 -4.11
N GLU A 171 -18.21 3.80 -3.30
CA GLU A 171 -19.50 4.38 -3.71
C GLU A 171 -19.35 5.28 -4.94
N LYS A 172 -18.27 6.06 -5.03
CA LYS A 172 -17.98 6.89 -6.20
C LYS A 172 -17.66 6.05 -7.44
N ALA A 173 -16.82 5.03 -7.30
CA ALA A 173 -16.41 4.15 -8.40
C ALA A 173 -17.60 3.38 -8.97
N TRP A 174 -18.47 2.85 -8.12
CA TRP A 174 -19.65 2.08 -8.54
C TRP A 174 -20.70 2.95 -9.22
N ARG A 175 -20.94 4.17 -8.72
CA ARG A 175 -21.83 5.13 -9.40
C ARG A 175 -21.34 5.45 -10.82
N ALA A 176 -20.02 5.59 -10.99
CA ALA A 176 -19.44 5.90 -12.30
C ALA A 176 -19.56 4.73 -13.28
N LYS A 177 -19.59 3.47 -12.79
CA LYS A 177 -19.75 2.25 -13.60
C LYS A 177 -21.20 1.85 -13.83
N GLY A 178 -22.18 2.56 -13.25
CA GLY A 178 -23.60 2.23 -13.38
C GLY A 178 -24.04 0.96 -12.66
N GLU A 179 -23.23 0.45 -11.73
CA GLU A 179 -23.54 -0.75 -10.97
C GLU A 179 -24.55 -0.48 -9.87
N PRO A 180 -25.55 -1.36 -9.66
CA PRO A 180 -26.54 -1.17 -8.62
C PRO A 180 -25.93 -1.25 -7.24
N ARG A 181 -26.34 -0.36 -6.37
CA ARG A 181 -25.94 -0.28 -4.97
C ARG A 181 -26.54 -1.46 -4.19
N THR A 182 -25.80 -2.53 -4.02
CA THR A 182 -26.24 -3.63 -3.16
C THR A 182 -25.10 -4.12 -2.27
N VAL A 183 -24.47 -3.21 -1.54
CA VAL A 183 -23.65 -3.60 -0.40
C VAL A 183 -24.05 -2.67 0.74
N ASP A 184 -24.89 -3.18 1.64
CA ASP A 184 -25.13 -2.57 2.94
C ASP A 184 -23.84 -2.73 3.78
N PHE A 185 -23.24 -1.60 4.15
CA PHE A 185 -22.06 -1.54 4.99
C PHE A 185 -22.43 -1.43 6.46
#